data_adf1ad7a95fd83bce86eb788fbee88cc
#
_entry.id   adf1ad7a95fd83bce86eb788fbee88cc
#
_cell.length_a   1.000
_cell.length_b   1.000
_cell.length_c   1.000
_cell.angle_alpha   90.00
_cell.angle_beta   90.00
_cell.angle_gamma   90.00
#
_symmetry.space_group_name_H-M   'P 1'
#
loop_
_entity.id
_entity.type
_entity.pdbx_description
1 polymer ?
#
loop_
_entity_poly.entity_id
_entity_poly.type
_entity_poly.pdbx_seq_one_letter_code
_entity_poly.pdbx_strand_id
1 'polypeptide(L)'
;MVSEYVYSPHVDFFIDRVDRDTGYEMASFHIHHKYEIYYEIEGSRRYFIEDAAYIVNAGCVVLIGENQIHKTASLGDTASSRIVANFSREYLGKITDIFPEVDFFSFLNEEHNHLLSNITVKQQNHIHNLLQQLLALQEETSPESDAMRKMLLATLLLELKDLCRQQQEQGGENGRVSNHIVEQIQTYIAEHYAEKLTLTGIASQFYISPYYLSRLFKKSINLSLIEYINGVRIKAAQNLIEKSNESISDIAEKTGFMTTAHFRRVFKDATGLSPQQYRQYYKRVNK
;
A
#
# COMPACT_ATOMS: atom_id res chain seq x y z
N MET A 1 11.51 -4.97 -12.42
CA MET A 1 12.52 -4.06 -11.86
C MET A 1 11.96 -3.12 -10.78
N VAL A 2 10.72 -2.66 -10.83
CA VAL A 2 10.13 -1.77 -9.79
C VAL A 2 10.19 -2.35 -8.36
N SER A 3 10.07 -3.66 -8.19
CA SER A 3 10.03 -4.30 -6.87
C SER A 3 11.32 -4.19 -6.04
N GLU A 4 12.50 -4.10 -6.68
CA GLU A 4 13.78 -4.04 -5.93
C GLU A 4 14.00 -2.67 -5.26
N TYR A 5 13.60 -1.58 -5.90
CA TYR A 5 13.77 -0.23 -5.35
C TYR A 5 12.78 0.10 -4.24
N VAL A 6 11.54 -0.40 -4.35
CA VAL A 6 10.52 -0.20 -3.30
C VAL A 6 10.95 -0.79 -1.96
N TYR A 7 11.61 -1.96 -2.01
CA TYR A 7 12.10 -2.66 -0.82
C TYR A 7 13.53 -2.27 -0.43
N SER A 8 14.21 -1.43 -1.24
CA SER A 8 15.56 -1.01 -0.90
C SER A 8 15.56 -0.06 0.30
N PRO A 9 16.23 -0.41 1.41
CA PRO A 9 16.31 0.43 2.59
C PRO A 9 17.19 1.68 2.39
N HIS A 10 17.85 1.80 1.25
CA HIS A 10 18.80 2.88 0.94
C HIS A 10 18.22 3.92 -0.03
N VAL A 11 17.02 3.70 -0.55
CA VAL A 11 16.38 4.59 -1.51
C VAL A 11 15.21 5.25 -0.83
N ASP A 12 15.36 6.52 -0.44
CA ASP A 12 14.31 7.27 0.27
C ASP A 12 13.23 7.84 -0.66
N PHE A 13 13.54 7.99 -1.94
CA PHE A 13 12.61 8.41 -2.99
C PHE A 13 12.88 7.63 -4.27
N PHE A 14 11.81 7.17 -4.90
CA PHE A 14 11.85 6.53 -6.21
C PHE A 14 10.55 6.81 -6.96
N ILE A 15 10.63 7.14 -8.24
CA ILE A 15 9.48 7.32 -9.11
C ILE A 15 9.74 6.61 -10.44
N ASP A 16 8.73 5.93 -10.97
CA ASP A 16 8.83 5.24 -12.26
C ASP A 16 7.52 5.29 -13.03
N ARG A 17 7.62 5.27 -14.35
CA ARG A 17 6.50 4.99 -15.23
C ARG A 17 6.47 3.51 -15.58
N VAL A 18 5.35 2.89 -15.32
CA VAL A 18 5.17 1.44 -15.48
C VAL A 18 4.06 1.17 -16.47
N ASP A 19 4.43 0.60 -17.62
CA ASP A 19 3.49 0.09 -18.59
C ASP A 19 3.28 -1.41 -18.37
N ARG A 20 2.06 -1.88 -18.48
CA ARG A 20 1.69 -3.29 -18.30
C ARG A 20 0.76 -3.75 -19.42
N ASP A 21 1.10 -4.91 -19.98
CA ASP A 21 0.25 -5.61 -20.92
C ASP A 21 -1.03 -6.12 -20.26
N THR A 22 -1.96 -6.58 -21.08
CA THR A 22 -3.20 -7.20 -20.64
C THR A 22 -2.95 -8.40 -19.73
N GLY A 23 -3.81 -8.57 -18.72
CA GLY A 23 -3.77 -9.76 -17.83
C GLY A 23 -2.67 -9.73 -16.77
N TYR A 24 -1.84 -8.68 -16.66
CA TYR A 24 -0.82 -8.62 -15.61
C TYR A 24 -1.44 -8.48 -14.22
N GLU A 25 -1.11 -9.41 -13.33
CA GLU A 25 -1.42 -9.36 -11.90
C GLU A 25 -0.13 -9.43 -11.08
N MET A 26 -0.09 -8.70 -9.97
CA MET A 26 0.98 -8.91 -8.98
C MET A 26 0.84 -10.29 -8.37
N ALA A 27 1.94 -11.04 -8.27
CA ALA A 27 1.94 -12.42 -7.78
C ALA A 27 1.46 -12.52 -6.31
N SER A 28 1.82 -11.54 -5.46
CA SER A 28 1.48 -11.49 -4.03
C SER A 28 1.12 -10.08 -3.61
N PHE A 29 0.47 -9.94 -2.44
CA PHE A 29 0.41 -8.65 -1.76
C PHE A 29 1.80 -8.24 -1.29
N HIS A 30 1.99 -6.95 -1.04
CA HIS A 30 3.21 -6.43 -0.44
C HIS A 30 2.94 -5.33 0.57
N ILE A 31 3.93 -5.08 1.40
CA ILE A 31 3.93 -4.10 2.48
C ILE A 31 5.30 -3.44 2.50
N HIS A 32 5.35 -2.13 2.59
CA HIS A 32 6.60 -1.39 2.73
C HIS A 32 6.45 -0.18 3.65
N HIS A 33 7.58 0.32 4.17
CA HIS A 33 7.63 1.50 5.04
C HIS A 33 7.60 2.83 4.28
N LYS A 34 7.30 2.83 3.01
CA LYS A 34 7.24 4.04 2.21
C LYS A 34 5.79 4.39 1.96
N TYR A 35 5.53 5.65 1.84
CA TYR A 35 4.30 6.13 1.22
C TYR A 35 4.35 5.84 -0.28
N GLU A 36 3.20 5.58 -0.88
CA GLU A 36 3.07 5.40 -2.32
C GLU A 36 1.99 6.33 -2.88
N ILE A 37 2.34 7.03 -3.95
CA ILE A 37 1.40 7.74 -4.81
C ILE A 37 1.37 6.99 -6.13
N TYR A 38 0.21 6.49 -6.50
CA TYR A 38 -0.03 5.79 -7.74
C TYR A 38 -1.01 6.61 -8.59
N TYR A 39 -0.64 6.93 -9.82
CA TYR A 39 -1.46 7.68 -10.77
C TYR A 39 -1.69 6.85 -12.03
N GLU A 40 -2.94 6.50 -12.32
CA GLU A 40 -3.29 5.77 -13.55
C GLU A 40 -3.37 6.76 -14.71
N ILE A 41 -2.49 6.60 -15.72
CA ILE A 41 -2.46 7.45 -16.91
C ILE A 41 -3.46 6.94 -17.93
N GLU A 42 -3.49 5.61 -18.15
CA GLU A 42 -4.27 4.96 -19.17
C GLU A 42 -4.70 3.56 -18.73
N GLY A 43 -5.91 3.16 -19.09
CA GLY A 43 -6.48 1.87 -18.74
C GLY A 43 -7.26 1.90 -17.43
N SER A 44 -7.46 0.70 -16.86
CA SER A 44 -8.16 0.52 -15.58
C SER A 44 -7.58 -0.64 -14.83
N ARG A 45 -7.49 -0.50 -13.51
CA ARG A 45 -7.01 -1.56 -12.63
C ARG A 45 -7.90 -1.74 -11.41
N ARG A 46 -7.83 -2.94 -10.82
CA ARG A 46 -8.37 -3.17 -9.49
C ARG A 46 -7.24 -3.06 -8.49
N TYR A 47 -7.42 -2.20 -7.51
CA TYR A 47 -6.48 -1.99 -6.42
C TYR A 47 -7.06 -2.54 -5.12
N PHE A 48 -6.27 -3.27 -4.38
CA PHE A 48 -6.64 -3.83 -3.07
C PHE A 48 -5.74 -3.18 -2.04
N ILE A 49 -6.33 -2.52 -1.05
CA ILE A 49 -5.62 -1.84 0.03
C ILE A 49 -6.29 -2.23 1.32
N GLU A 50 -5.52 -2.81 2.24
CA GLU A 50 -6.01 -3.29 3.53
C GLU A 50 -7.23 -4.24 3.37
N ASP A 51 -8.41 -3.77 3.69
CA ASP A 51 -9.66 -4.50 3.68
C ASP A 51 -10.58 -4.13 2.51
N ALA A 52 -10.16 -3.22 1.65
CA ALA A 52 -10.99 -2.66 0.60
C ALA A 52 -10.46 -2.94 -0.81
N ALA A 53 -11.38 -3.00 -1.78
CA ALA A 53 -11.09 -3.06 -3.19
C ALA A 53 -11.59 -1.80 -3.89
N TYR A 54 -10.80 -1.27 -4.79
CA TYR A 54 -11.08 -0.05 -5.56
C TYR A 54 -10.94 -0.32 -7.05
N ILE A 55 -11.79 0.31 -7.86
CA ILE A 55 -11.61 0.39 -9.31
C ILE A 55 -10.90 1.70 -9.61
N VAL A 56 -9.71 1.60 -10.17
CA VAL A 56 -8.85 2.73 -10.52
C VAL A 56 -8.88 2.89 -12.02
N ASN A 57 -9.44 3.99 -12.49
CA ASN A 57 -9.51 4.35 -13.90
C ASN A 57 -8.47 5.43 -14.23
N ALA A 58 -8.24 5.65 -15.51
CA ALA A 58 -7.37 6.75 -15.97
C ALA A 58 -7.76 8.09 -15.33
N GLY A 59 -6.77 8.83 -14.85
CA GLY A 59 -6.91 10.09 -14.13
C GLY A 59 -7.12 9.95 -12.62
N CYS A 60 -7.31 8.73 -12.09
CA CYS A 60 -7.41 8.51 -10.66
C CYS A 60 -6.03 8.46 -9.98
N VAL A 61 -5.99 8.88 -8.71
CA VAL A 61 -4.82 8.74 -7.83
C VAL A 61 -5.15 7.74 -6.73
N VAL A 62 -4.22 6.83 -6.45
CA VAL A 62 -4.26 5.97 -5.26
C VAL A 62 -3.19 6.42 -4.29
N LEU A 63 -3.55 6.52 -3.01
CA LEU A 63 -2.68 6.90 -1.91
C LEU A 63 -2.53 5.73 -0.96
N ILE A 64 -1.30 5.36 -0.66
CA ILE A 64 -0.97 4.26 0.25
C ILE A 64 -0.05 4.78 1.34
N GLY A 65 -0.47 4.58 2.57
CA GLY A 65 0.31 4.89 3.75
C GLY A 65 1.39 3.85 4.05
N GLU A 66 2.22 4.15 5.03
CA GLU A 66 3.24 3.21 5.52
C GLU A 66 2.60 1.94 6.08
N ASN A 67 3.20 0.79 5.76
CA ASN A 67 2.78 -0.52 6.28
C ASN A 67 1.34 -0.94 5.92
N GLN A 68 0.78 -0.38 4.88
CA GLN A 68 -0.51 -0.82 4.36
C GLN A 68 -0.34 -1.97 3.38
N ILE A 69 -1.10 -3.04 3.61
CA ILE A 69 -1.15 -4.20 2.70
C ILE A 69 -1.83 -3.77 1.41
N HIS A 70 -1.17 -3.98 0.28
CA HIS A 70 -1.79 -3.66 -1.00
C HIS A 70 -1.35 -4.58 -2.14
N LYS A 71 -2.18 -4.60 -3.19
CA LYS A 71 -1.95 -5.38 -4.41
C LYS A 71 -2.73 -4.78 -5.56
N THR A 72 -2.18 -4.85 -6.78
CA THR A 72 -2.93 -4.50 -7.99
C THR A 72 -3.20 -5.71 -8.87
N ALA A 73 -4.33 -5.68 -9.57
CA ALA A 73 -4.70 -6.68 -10.56
C ALA A 73 -5.28 -6.02 -11.80
N SER A 74 -5.19 -6.71 -12.93
CA SER A 74 -5.84 -6.29 -14.17
C SER A 74 -7.36 -6.20 -14.00
N LEU A 75 -7.98 -5.24 -14.65
CA LEU A 75 -9.43 -5.17 -14.79
C LEU A 75 -9.79 -5.44 -16.26
N GLY A 76 -10.15 -6.71 -16.55
CA GLY A 76 -10.38 -7.16 -17.92
C GLY A 76 -9.08 -7.29 -18.74
N ASP A 77 -9.23 -7.24 -20.07
CA ASP A 77 -8.13 -7.41 -21.03
C ASP A 77 -7.60 -6.05 -21.55
N THR A 78 -7.40 -5.08 -20.64
CA THR A 78 -6.87 -3.78 -21.00
C THR A 78 -5.42 -3.64 -20.53
N ALA A 79 -4.57 -3.08 -21.41
CA ALA A 79 -3.25 -2.58 -21.02
C ALA A 79 -3.41 -1.37 -20.11
N SER A 80 -2.41 -1.08 -19.31
CA SER A 80 -2.42 0.07 -18.41
C SER A 80 -1.07 0.76 -18.36
N SER A 81 -1.08 2.07 -18.19
CA SER A 81 0.10 2.90 -17.98
C SER A 81 -0.10 3.75 -16.74
N ARG A 82 0.91 3.79 -15.87
CA ARG A 82 0.84 4.48 -14.60
C ARG A 82 2.16 5.08 -14.18
N ILE A 83 2.11 6.07 -13.31
CA ILE A 83 3.28 6.57 -12.57
C ILE A 83 3.12 6.13 -11.13
N VAL A 84 4.21 5.61 -10.55
CA VAL A 84 4.28 5.22 -9.14
C VAL A 84 5.43 5.94 -8.48
N ALA A 85 5.15 6.71 -7.43
CA ALA A 85 6.16 7.37 -6.61
C ALA A 85 6.15 6.78 -5.21
N ASN A 86 7.30 6.31 -4.75
CA ASN A 86 7.52 5.77 -3.42
C ASN A 86 8.51 6.65 -2.67
N PHE A 87 8.18 7.03 -1.43
CA PHE A 87 9.03 7.93 -0.64
C PHE A 87 8.89 7.65 0.86
N SER A 88 9.97 7.93 1.59
CA SER A 88 9.98 7.89 3.04
C SER A 88 9.65 9.28 3.63
N ARG A 89 9.24 9.31 4.90
CA ARG A 89 9.06 10.57 5.63
C ARG A 89 10.37 11.34 5.72
N GLU A 90 11.47 10.64 5.91
CA GLU A 90 12.82 11.19 6.06
C GLU A 90 13.30 11.93 4.82
N TYR A 91 12.81 11.54 3.63
CA TYR A 91 13.15 12.23 2.38
C TYR A 91 12.78 13.71 2.40
N LEU A 92 11.63 14.05 3.00
CA LEU A 92 11.17 15.43 3.16
C LEU A 92 11.59 16.08 4.50
N GLY A 93 12.41 15.43 5.33
CA GLY A 93 12.71 15.88 6.68
C GLY A 93 13.09 17.36 6.79
N LYS A 94 13.98 17.87 5.93
CA LYS A 94 14.35 19.29 5.91
C LYS A 94 13.21 20.24 5.52
N ILE A 95 12.29 19.80 4.66
CA ILE A 95 11.10 20.59 4.29
C ILE A 95 10.13 20.65 5.49
N THR A 96 9.93 19.53 6.18
CA THR A 96 9.08 19.50 7.37
C THR A 96 9.64 20.32 8.53
N ASP A 97 10.97 20.40 8.66
CA ASP A 97 11.63 21.26 9.65
C ASP A 97 11.43 22.75 9.37
N ILE A 98 11.37 23.15 8.09
CA ILE A 98 11.11 24.53 7.68
C ILE A 98 9.64 24.91 7.91
N PHE A 99 8.71 23.98 7.73
CA PHE A 99 7.28 24.19 7.86
C PHE A 99 6.66 23.25 8.92
N PRO A 100 7.00 23.41 10.22
CA PRO A 100 6.60 22.49 11.29
C PRO A 100 5.07 22.46 11.52
N GLU A 101 4.35 23.51 11.12
CA GLU A 101 2.89 23.61 11.25
C GLU A 101 2.15 22.84 10.12
N VAL A 102 2.89 22.43 9.06
CA VAL A 102 2.30 21.75 7.91
C VAL A 102 2.43 20.25 8.06
N ASP A 103 1.31 19.59 8.17
CA ASP A 103 1.28 18.14 8.11
C ASP A 103 1.19 17.66 6.66
N PHE A 104 2.27 17.02 6.20
CA PHE A 104 2.41 16.50 4.84
C PHE A 104 1.96 15.04 4.67
N PHE A 105 1.70 14.30 5.76
CA PHE A 105 1.65 12.85 5.69
C PHE A 105 0.40 12.20 6.28
N SER A 106 -0.25 12.79 7.30
CA SER A 106 -1.33 12.11 8.03
C SER A 106 -2.45 11.64 7.11
N PHE A 107 -2.82 12.45 6.13
CA PHE A 107 -3.90 12.15 5.19
C PHE A 107 -3.64 10.90 4.32
N LEU A 108 -2.37 10.50 4.15
CA LEU A 108 -1.99 9.29 3.40
C LEU A 108 -2.33 8.00 4.14
N ASN A 109 -2.50 8.07 5.47
CA ASN A 109 -2.85 6.91 6.30
C ASN A 109 -4.35 6.76 6.55
N GLU A 110 -5.16 7.69 6.07
CA GLU A 110 -6.60 7.70 6.27
C GLU A 110 -7.31 6.81 5.24
N GLU A 111 -8.09 5.83 5.70
CA GLU A 111 -8.75 4.82 4.83
C GLU A 111 -9.63 5.44 3.75
N HIS A 112 -10.32 6.53 4.06
CA HIS A 112 -11.19 7.22 3.11
C HIS A 112 -10.45 8.02 2.03
N ASN A 113 -9.13 8.16 2.12
CA ASN A 113 -8.29 8.87 1.16
C ASN A 113 -7.60 7.93 0.16
N HIS A 114 -7.78 6.62 0.26
CA HIS A 114 -7.06 5.67 -0.61
C HIS A 114 -7.30 5.87 -2.10
N LEU A 115 -8.47 6.35 -2.51
CA LEU A 115 -8.76 6.62 -3.91
C LEU A 115 -9.31 8.04 -4.11
N LEU A 116 -8.62 8.82 -4.93
CA LEU A 116 -9.09 10.09 -5.48
C LEU A 116 -9.61 9.85 -6.89
N SER A 117 -10.92 9.85 -7.07
CA SER A 117 -11.60 9.57 -8.34
C SER A 117 -12.38 10.77 -8.91
N ASN A 118 -12.84 11.69 -8.03
CA ASN A 118 -13.58 12.88 -8.43
C ASN A 118 -12.64 14.07 -8.71
N ILE A 119 -11.70 13.88 -9.64
CA ILE A 119 -10.67 14.85 -9.99
C ILE A 119 -11.03 15.48 -11.33
N THR A 120 -11.14 16.80 -11.40
CA THR A 120 -11.39 17.53 -12.66
C THR A 120 -10.22 17.37 -13.64
N VAL A 121 -10.47 17.46 -14.94
CA VAL A 121 -9.43 17.38 -15.97
C VAL A 121 -8.29 18.39 -15.74
N LYS A 122 -8.60 19.59 -15.22
CA LYS A 122 -7.58 20.59 -14.87
C LYS A 122 -6.67 20.10 -13.75
N GLN A 123 -7.22 19.50 -12.72
CA GLN A 123 -6.48 18.94 -11.58
C GLN A 123 -5.67 17.70 -12.01
N GLN A 124 -6.25 16.82 -12.85
CA GLN A 124 -5.54 15.67 -13.44
C GLN A 124 -4.31 16.12 -14.21
N ASN A 125 -4.45 17.12 -15.09
CA ASN A 125 -3.34 17.67 -15.85
C ASN A 125 -2.26 18.28 -14.95
N HIS A 126 -2.66 18.94 -13.87
CA HIS A 126 -1.71 19.53 -12.93
C HIS A 126 -0.91 18.45 -12.18
N ILE A 127 -1.58 17.44 -11.63
CA ILE A 127 -0.94 16.27 -10.98
C ILE A 127 -0.01 15.55 -11.95
N HIS A 128 -0.49 15.29 -13.17
CA HIS A 128 0.31 14.64 -14.22
C HIS A 128 1.59 15.43 -14.51
N ASN A 129 1.52 16.74 -14.63
CA ASN A 129 2.67 17.59 -14.89
C ASN A 129 3.69 17.57 -13.74
N LEU A 130 3.24 17.58 -12.47
CA LEU A 130 4.12 17.46 -11.31
C LEU A 130 4.84 16.10 -11.29
N LEU A 131 4.12 15.01 -11.58
CA LEU A 131 4.69 13.67 -11.66
C LEU A 131 5.68 13.54 -12.82
N GLN A 132 5.42 14.15 -13.98
CA GLN A 132 6.35 14.16 -15.11
C GLN A 132 7.63 14.92 -14.80
N GLN A 133 7.54 16.05 -14.09
CA GLN A 133 8.72 16.80 -13.64
C GLN A 133 9.55 15.98 -12.65
N LEU A 134 8.91 15.26 -11.72
CA LEU A 134 9.59 14.35 -10.80
C LEU A 134 10.30 13.21 -11.55
N LEU A 135 9.63 12.59 -12.54
CA LEU A 135 10.21 11.56 -13.40
C LEU A 135 11.45 12.08 -14.16
N ALA A 136 11.37 13.28 -14.73
CA ALA A 136 12.49 13.86 -15.47
C ALA A 136 13.74 14.08 -14.60
N LEU A 137 13.57 14.26 -13.29
CA LEU A 137 14.66 14.44 -12.34
C LEU A 137 15.14 13.12 -11.70
N GLN A 138 14.53 11.97 -12.01
CA GLN A 138 14.81 10.71 -11.29
C GLN A 138 16.29 10.30 -11.35
N GLU A 139 16.93 10.42 -12.50
CA GLU A 139 18.33 10.03 -12.73
C GLU A 139 19.33 11.13 -12.39
N GLU A 140 18.86 12.34 -12.06
CA GLU A 140 19.70 13.46 -11.73
C GLU A 140 20.25 13.34 -10.31
N THR A 141 21.55 13.55 -10.11
CA THR A 141 22.23 13.37 -8.82
C THR A 141 22.76 14.66 -8.20
N SER A 142 22.52 15.83 -8.83
CA SER A 142 22.99 17.12 -8.28
C SER A 142 22.20 17.51 -7.03
N PRO A 143 22.80 18.30 -6.11
CA PRO A 143 22.08 18.87 -4.97
C PRO A 143 20.87 19.70 -5.36
N GLU A 144 20.97 20.42 -6.49
CA GLU A 144 19.88 21.25 -7.02
C GLU A 144 18.71 20.39 -7.49
N SER A 145 18.98 19.28 -8.18
CA SER A 145 17.96 18.34 -8.63
C SER A 145 17.29 17.64 -7.44
N ASP A 146 18.03 17.31 -6.39
CA ASP A 146 17.47 16.75 -5.16
C ASP A 146 16.57 17.76 -4.44
N ALA A 147 17.00 19.02 -4.33
CA ALA A 147 16.18 20.08 -3.76
C ALA A 147 14.89 20.30 -4.59
N MET A 148 15.00 20.30 -5.93
CA MET A 148 13.85 20.45 -6.81
C MET A 148 12.86 19.28 -6.64
N ARG A 149 13.33 18.03 -6.58
CA ARG A 149 12.47 16.84 -6.33
C ARG A 149 11.71 16.98 -5.02
N LYS A 150 12.38 17.39 -3.95
CA LYS A 150 11.75 17.58 -2.63
C LYS A 150 10.67 18.67 -2.66
N MET A 151 10.93 19.79 -3.32
CA MET A 151 9.94 20.87 -3.46
C MET A 151 8.73 20.40 -4.31
N LEU A 152 8.97 19.71 -5.43
CA LEU A 152 7.90 19.17 -6.27
C LEU A 152 7.06 18.13 -5.52
N LEU A 153 7.70 17.23 -4.77
CA LEU A 153 6.99 16.23 -3.96
C LEU A 153 6.17 16.90 -2.86
N ALA A 154 6.72 17.89 -2.16
CA ALA A 154 6.00 18.65 -1.14
C ALA A 154 4.78 19.37 -1.74
N THR A 155 4.93 19.98 -2.92
CA THR A 155 3.84 20.62 -3.66
C THR A 155 2.76 19.59 -4.02
N LEU A 156 3.15 18.44 -4.57
CA LEU A 156 2.22 17.36 -4.93
C LEU A 156 1.44 16.87 -3.70
N LEU A 157 2.09 16.69 -2.55
CA LEU A 157 1.44 16.25 -1.32
C LEU A 157 0.39 17.26 -0.82
N LEU A 158 0.69 18.56 -0.88
CA LEU A 158 -0.27 19.60 -0.50
C LEU A 158 -1.49 19.65 -1.43
N GLU A 159 -1.27 19.51 -2.73
CA GLU A 159 -2.37 19.42 -3.72
C GLU A 159 -3.24 18.19 -3.49
N LEU A 160 -2.63 17.02 -3.26
CA LEU A 160 -3.37 15.79 -2.97
C LEU A 160 -4.14 15.89 -1.66
N LYS A 161 -3.57 16.50 -0.63
CA LYS A 161 -4.24 16.74 0.65
C LYS A 161 -5.50 17.62 0.48
N ASP A 162 -5.39 18.69 -0.33
CA ASP A 162 -6.53 19.56 -0.61
C ASP A 162 -7.63 18.82 -1.40
N LEU A 163 -7.23 17.98 -2.36
CA LEU A 163 -8.17 17.12 -3.11
C LEU A 163 -8.89 16.11 -2.20
N CYS A 164 -8.17 15.48 -1.26
CA CYS A 164 -8.78 14.59 -0.26
C CYS A 164 -9.85 15.35 0.54
N ARG A 165 -9.54 16.55 1.01
CA ARG A 165 -10.49 17.39 1.74
C ARG A 165 -11.72 17.74 0.89
N GLN A 166 -11.53 18.17 -0.35
CA GLN A 166 -12.62 18.49 -1.28
C GLN A 166 -13.53 17.28 -1.53
N GLN A 167 -12.94 16.08 -1.72
CA GLN A 167 -13.70 14.85 -1.95
C GLN A 167 -14.54 14.47 -0.73
N GLN A 168 -14.01 14.62 0.48
CA GLN A 168 -14.76 14.38 1.74
C GLN A 168 -15.93 15.36 1.90
N GLU A 169 -15.72 16.65 1.65
CA GLU A 169 -16.77 17.69 1.72
C GLU A 169 -17.92 17.43 0.73
N GLN A 170 -17.64 16.82 -0.41
CA GLN A 170 -18.65 16.47 -1.42
C GLN A 170 -19.43 15.18 -1.11
N GLY A 171 -19.09 14.46 -0.04
CA GLY A 171 -19.74 13.20 0.32
C GLY A 171 -19.54 12.08 -0.71
N GLY A 172 -18.43 12.13 -1.46
CA GLY A 172 -18.15 11.20 -2.55
C GLY A 172 -17.95 9.77 -2.03
N GLU A 173 -18.69 8.82 -2.60
CA GLU A 173 -18.37 7.41 -2.45
C GLU A 173 -17.00 7.15 -3.10
N ASN A 174 -16.06 6.64 -2.32
CA ASN A 174 -14.65 6.45 -2.71
C ASN A 174 -14.42 5.25 -3.64
N GLY A 175 -15.36 4.89 -4.52
CA GLY A 175 -15.21 3.76 -5.45
C GLY A 175 -14.93 2.41 -4.78
N ARG A 176 -15.14 2.33 -3.45
CA ARG A 176 -14.96 1.10 -2.67
C ARG A 176 -15.99 0.06 -3.10
N VAL A 177 -15.51 -1.09 -3.51
CA VAL A 177 -16.37 -2.26 -3.77
C VAL A 177 -16.63 -2.96 -2.44
N SER A 178 -17.72 -2.59 -1.79
CA SER A 178 -18.11 -3.16 -0.48
C SER A 178 -18.89 -4.46 -0.64
N ASN A 179 -18.61 -5.43 0.23
CA ASN A 179 -19.42 -6.61 0.42
C ASN A 179 -19.51 -6.89 1.92
N HIS A 180 -20.66 -6.63 2.52
CA HIS A 180 -20.87 -6.69 3.96
C HIS A 180 -20.40 -7.99 4.63
N ILE A 181 -20.60 -9.15 3.99
CA ILE A 181 -20.12 -10.42 4.55
C ILE A 181 -18.60 -10.54 4.51
N VAL A 182 -17.96 -9.98 3.49
CA VAL A 182 -16.49 -9.94 3.41
C VAL A 182 -15.92 -9.04 4.49
N GLU A 183 -16.51 -7.88 4.73
CA GLU A 183 -16.11 -6.96 5.80
C GLU A 183 -16.22 -7.60 7.18
N GLN A 184 -17.32 -8.32 7.45
CA GLN A 184 -17.48 -9.05 8.70
C GLN A 184 -16.40 -10.15 8.88
N ILE A 185 -16.05 -10.87 7.81
CA ILE A 185 -15.01 -11.89 7.83
C ILE A 185 -13.63 -11.25 8.06
N GLN A 186 -13.36 -10.10 7.46
CA GLN A 186 -12.12 -9.34 7.63
C GLN A 186 -11.96 -8.86 9.08
N THR A 187 -13.02 -8.30 9.67
CA THR A 187 -13.06 -7.92 11.09
C THR A 187 -12.77 -9.13 11.99
N TYR A 188 -13.44 -10.24 11.73
CA TYR A 188 -13.20 -11.49 12.49
C TYR A 188 -11.74 -11.94 12.38
N ILE A 189 -11.13 -11.91 11.20
CA ILE A 189 -9.72 -12.27 11.00
C ILE A 189 -8.81 -11.30 11.76
N ALA A 190 -9.10 -9.99 11.72
CA ALA A 190 -8.31 -8.98 12.43
C ALA A 190 -8.33 -9.15 13.96
N GLU A 191 -9.44 -9.66 14.51
CA GLU A 191 -9.58 -9.95 15.95
C GLU A 191 -8.95 -11.28 16.36
N HIS A 192 -8.90 -12.27 15.44
CA HIS A 192 -8.51 -13.67 15.73
C HIS A 192 -7.25 -14.14 14.99
N TYR A 193 -6.48 -13.25 14.35
CA TYR A 193 -5.35 -13.65 13.49
C TYR A 193 -4.30 -14.51 14.17
N ALA A 194 -4.11 -14.37 15.47
CA ALA A 194 -3.15 -15.16 16.24
C ALA A 194 -3.60 -16.61 16.45
N GLU A 195 -4.88 -16.90 16.25
CA GLU A 195 -5.46 -18.24 16.43
C GLU A 195 -5.28 -19.11 15.19
N LYS A 196 -5.64 -20.41 15.31
CA LYS A 196 -5.66 -21.32 14.17
C LYS A 196 -6.87 -21.06 13.26
N LEU A 197 -6.71 -20.16 12.32
CA LEU A 197 -7.73 -19.89 11.31
C LEU A 197 -7.63 -20.85 10.12
N THR A 198 -8.76 -21.44 9.73
CA THR A 198 -8.89 -22.31 8.54
C THR A 198 -10.07 -21.87 7.70
N LEU A 199 -10.01 -22.15 6.38
CA LEU A 199 -11.12 -21.86 5.46
C LEU A 199 -12.44 -22.49 5.94
N THR A 200 -12.39 -23.74 6.39
CA THR A 200 -13.57 -24.46 6.89
C THR A 200 -14.08 -23.89 8.21
N GLY A 201 -13.18 -23.50 9.13
CA GLY A 201 -13.55 -22.90 10.41
C GLY A 201 -14.26 -21.56 10.23
N ILE A 202 -13.69 -20.68 9.41
CA ILE A 202 -14.28 -19.38 9.11
C ILE A 202 -15.61 -19.54 8.35
N ALA A 203 -15.67 -20.44 7.36
CA ALA A 203 -16.90 -20.69 6.63
C ALA A 203 -18.04 -21.17 7.56
N SER A 204 -17.73 -22.05 8.53
CA SER A 204 -18.68 -22.51 9.54
C SER A 204 -19.15 -21.37 10.45
N GLN A 205 -18.24 -20.49 10.88
CA GLN A 205 -18.54 -19.31 11.71
C GLN A 205 -19.58 -18.38 11.06
N PHE A 206 -19.49 -18.22 9.72
CA PHE A 206 -20.39 -17.34 8.95
C PHE A 206 -21.53 -18.08 8.25
N TYR A 207 -21.77 -19.37 8.56
CA TYR A 207 -22.83 -20.20 7.99
C TYR A 207 -22.84 -20.27 6.45
N ILE A 208 -21.65 -20.29 5.84
CA ILE A 208 -21.46 -20.41 4.39
C ILE A 208 -20.58 -21.61 4.03
N SER A 209 -20.66 -22.06 2.78
CA SER A 209 -19.78 -23.15 2.36
C SER A 209 -18.33 -22.65 2.14
N PRO A 210 -17.30 -23.50 2.42
CA PRO A 210 -15.90 -23.15 2.15
C PRO A 210 -15.65 -22.76 0.70
N TYR A 211 -16.33 -23.41 -0.25
CA TYR A 211 -16.24 -23.10 -1.66
C TYR A 211 -16.78 -21.70 -1.98
N TYR A 212 -17.94 -21.35 -1.41
CA TYR A 212 -18.52 -20.02 -1.58
C TYR A 212 -17.62 -18.95 -0.96
N LEU A 213 -17.13 -19.17 0.26
CA LEU A 213 -16.19 -18.24 0.93
C LEU A 213 -14.93 -18.00 0.07
N SER A 214 -14.30 -19.07 -0.42
CA SER A 214 -13.11 -18.96 -1.24
C SER A 214 -13.33 -18.13 -2.51
N ARG A 215 -14.44 -18.39 -3.23
CA ARG A 215 -14.80 -17.62 -4.43
C ARG A 215 -15.16 -16.16 -4.11
N LEU A 216 -15.94 -15.96 -3.05
CA LEU A 216 -16.36 -14.65 -2.63
C LEU A 216 -15.14 -13.78 -2.29
N PHE A 217 -14.23 -14.30 -1.48
CA PHE A 217 -13.02 -13.59 -1.07
C PHE A 217 -12.13 -13.28 -2.28
N LYS A 218 -11.88 -14.26 -3.16
CA LYS A 218 -11.10 -14.03 -4.37
C LYS A 218 -11.75 -13.02 -5.32
N LYS A 219 -13.09 -13.02 -5.43
CA LYS A 219 -13.82 -12.07 -6.27
C LYS A 219 -13.81 -10.66 -5.68
N SER A 220 -13.95 -10.51 -4.36
CA SER A 220 -14.09 -9.20 -3.69
C SER A 220 -12.74 -8.50 -3.52
N ILE A 221 -11.71 -9.20 -3.06
CA ILE A 221 -10.41 -8.61 -2.73
C ILE A 221 -9.22 -9.22 -3.49
N ASN A 222 -9.49 -10.11 -4.46
CA ASN A 222 -8.50 -10.80 -5.29
C ASN A 222 -7.37 -11.53 -4.52
N LEU A 223 -7.54 -11.76 -3.25
CA LEU A 223 -6.67 -12.57 -2.40
C LEU A 223 -7.39 -13.87 -2.05
N SER A 224 -6.64 -14.95 -1.91
CA SER A 224 -7.16 -16.09 -1.16
C SER A 224 -7.31 -15.72 0.32
N LEU A 225 -8.21 -16.39 1.03
CA LEU A 225 -8.39 -16.18 2.46
C LEU A 225 -7.07 -16.37 3.24
N ILE A 226 -6.24 -17.34 2.83
CA ILE A 226 -4.94 -17.61 3.47
C ILE A 226 -3.93 -16.49 3.22
N GLU A 227 -3.88 -15.94 2.01
CA GLU A 227 -3.05 -14.77 1.71
C GLU A 227 -3.45 -13.57 2.57
N TYR A 228 -4.75 -13.32 2.72
CA TYR A 228 -5.25 -12.24 3.56
C TYR A 228 -4.88 -12.44 5.04
N ILE A 229 -5.14 -13.63 5.61
CA ILE A 229 -4.74 -13.97 6.98
C ILE A 229 -3.24 -13.76 7.19
N ASN A 230 -2.42 -14.22 6.25
CA ASN A 230 -0.97 -14.03 6.32
C ASN A 230 -0.60 -12.55 6.28
N GLY A 231 -1.26 -11.73 5.47
CA GLY A 231 -1.03 -10.28 5.44
C GLY A 231 -1.30 -9.62 6.78
N VAL A 232 -2.44 -9.91 7.40
CA VAL A 232 -2.79 -9.40 8.74
C VAL A 232 -1.74 -9.80 9.78
N ARG A 233 -1.29 -11.07 9.75
CA ARG A 233 -0.24 -11.58 10.64
C ARG A 233 1.10 -10.88 10.44
N ILE A 234 1.48 -10.62 9.17
CA ILE A 234 2.74 -9.92 8.87
C ILE A 234 2.69 -8.48 9.35
N LYS A 235 1.56 -7.77 9.17
CA LYS A 235 1.37 -6.43 9.72
C LYS A 235 1.51 -6.40 11.24
N ALA A 236 0.90 -7.36 11.94
CA ALA A 236 1.06 -7.52 13.39
C ALA A 236 2.53 -7.82 13.78
N ALA A 237 3.20 -8.68 13.00
CA ALA A 237 4.61 -9.01 13.23
C ALA A 237 5.55 -7.80 13.02
N GLN A 238 5.31 -6.96 12.02
CA GLN A 238 6.05 -5.71 11.82
C GLN A 238 5.95 -4.83 13.06
N ASN A 239 4.74 -4.58 13.56
CA ASN A 239 4.50 -3.80 14.77
C ASN A 239 5.27 -4.36 15.99
N LEU A 240 5.30 -5.69 16.17
CA LEU A 240 6.05 -6.32 17.25
C LEU A 240 7.57 -6.20 17.06
N ILE A 241 8.08 -6.37 15.83
CA ILE A 241 9.50 -6.20 15.51
C ILE A 241 9.98 -4.77 15.80
N GLU A 242 9.15 -3.80 15.52
CA GLU A 242 9.43 -2.37 15.72
C GLU A 242 9.43 -1.96 17.19
N LYS A 243 8.42 -2.44 17.92
CA LYS A 243 8.14 -1.99 19.30
C LYS A 243 8.77 -2.86 20.38
N SER A 244 9.35 -4.02 20.03
CA SER A 244 9.91 -4.94 21.01
C SER A 244 11.28 -5.49 20.63
N ASN A 245 11.98 -6.07 21.59
CA ASN A 245 13.21 -6.85 21.40
C ASN A 245 12.96 -8.37 21.44
N GLU A 246 11.72 -8.80 21.31
CA GLU A 246 11.35 -10.22 21.34
C GLU A 246 12.07 -11.01 20.23
N SER A 247 12.28 -12.30 20.45
CA SER A 247 12.89 -13.14 19.43
C SER A 247 12.00 -13.27 18.20
N ILE A 248 12.60 -13.48 17.03
CA ILE A 248 11.84 -13.69 15.78
C ILE A 248 10.94 -14.94 15.87
N SER A 249 11.34 -15.92 16.68
CA SER A 249 10.53 -17.12 16.92
C SER A 249 9.29 -16.82 17.75
N ASP A 250 9.44 -16.03 18.82
CA ASP A 250 8.32 -15.66 19.69
C ASP A 250 7.31 -14.79 18.93
N ILE A 251 7.81 -13.85 18.11
CA ILE A 251 6.95 -13.03 17.26
C ILE A 251 6.17 -13.90 16.25
N ALA A 252 6.82 -14.90 15.64
CA ALA A 252 6.15 -15.82 14.73
C ALA A 252 5.01 -16.57 15.44
N GLU A 253 5.24 -17.06 16.64
CA GLU A 253 4.23 -17.76 17.46
C GLU A 253 3.09 -16.82 17.85
N LYS A 254 3.40 -15.66 18.41
CA LYS A 254 2.40 -14.65 18.83
C LYS A 254 1.53 -14.14 17.68
N THR A 255 2.05 -14.19 16.46
CA THR A 255 1.29 -13.77 15.27
C THR A 255 0.61 -14.95 14.55
N GLY A 256 0.56 -16.13 15.16
CA GLY A 256 -0.22 -17.28 14.69
C GLY A 256 0.45 -18.12 13.60
N PHE A 257 1.76 -17.97 13.37
CA PHE A 257 2.49 -18.84 12.45
C PHE A 257 2.89 -20.14 13.15
N MET A 258 2.55 -21.27 12.53
CA MET A 258 2.86 -22.60 13.08
C MET A 258 4.36 -22.92 13.11
N THR A 259 5.16 -22.30 12.24
CA THR A 259 6.62 -22.49 12.20
C THR A 259 7.33 -21.19 11.87
N THR A 260 8.49 -20.97 12.50
CA THR A 260 9.35 -19.82 12.21
C THR A 260 9.86 -19.81 10.75
N ALA A 261 10.05 -20.99 10.15
CA ALA A 261 10.47 -21.11 8.75
C ALA A 261 9.39 -20.58 7.77
N HIS A 262 8.13 -20.96 7.99
CA HIS A 262 6.99 -20.44 7.22
C HIS A 262 6.84 -18.93 7.42
N PHE A 263 6.92 -18.45 8.66
CA PHE A 263 6.91 -17.02 8.97
C PHE A 263 7.98 -16.26 8.20
N ARG A 264 9.25 -16.68 8.28
CA ARG A 264 10.36 -15.99 7.61
C ARG A 264 10.16 -15.89 6.10
N ARG A 265 9.66 -16.95 5.47
CA ARG A 265 9.36 -16.96 4.04
C ARG A 265 8.25 -15.96 3.71
N VAL A 266 7.10 -16.06 4.37
CA VAL A 266 5.95 -15.16 4.12
C VAL A 266 6.30 -13.71 4.42
N PHE A 267 7.05 -13.46 5.48
CA PHE A 267 7.50 -12.12 5.83
C PHE A 267 8.41 -11.54 4.74
N LYS A 268 9.38 -12.31 4.26
CA LYS A 268 10.27 -11.88 3.18
C LYS A 268 9.52 -11.68 1.87
N ASP A 269 8.59 -12.55 1.54
CA ASP A 269 7.77 -12.44 0.33
C ASP A 269 6.91 -11.16 0.36
N ALA A 270 6.40 -10.78 1.54
CA ALA A 270 5.55 -9.61 1.72
C ALA A 270 6.33 -8.29 1.85
N THR A 271 7.52 -8.30 2.49
CA THR A 271 8.27 -7.08 2.84
C THR A 271 9.56 -6.89 2.04
N GLY A 272 9.97 -7.89 1.25
CA GLY A 272 11.25 -7.91 0.56
C GLY A 272 12.45 -8.18 1.46
N LEU A 273 12.31 -8.09 2.80
CA LEU A 273 13.37 -8.25 3.78
C LEU A 273 13.09 -9.44 4.71
N SER A 274 14.15 -10.11 5.18
CA SER A 274 13.96 -11.05 6.27
C SER A 274 13.58 -10.31 7.56
N PRO A 275 12.89 -10.94 8.53
CA PRO A 275 12.50 -10.28 9.78
C PRO A 275 13.68 -9.66 10.55
N GLN A 276 14.87 -10.26 10.46
CA GLN A 276 16.08 -9.73 11.08
C GLN A 276 16.61 -8.50 10.36
N GLN A 277 16.65 -8.53 9.02
CA GLN A 277 17.03 -7.37 8.20
C GLN A 277 16.07 -6.21 8.41
N TYR A 278 14.77 -6.49 8.46
CA TYR A 278 13.74 -5.52 8.76
C TYR A 278 13.95 -4.84 10.12
N ARG A 279 14.23 -5.62 11.19
CA ARG A 279 14.56 -5.08 12.51
C ARG A 279 15.80 -4.20 12.51
N GLN A 280 16.83 -4.59 11.79
CA GLN A 280 18.06 -3.81 11.69
C GLN A 280 17.83 -2.50 10.95
N TYR A 281 17.07 -2.55 9.87
CA TYR A 281 16.68 -1.38 9.10
C TYR A 281 15.90 -0.38 9.96
N TYR A 282 14.82 -0.84 10.62
CA TYR A 282 14.00 0.00 11.48
C TYR A 282 14.79 0.66 12.61
N LYS A 283 15.67 -0.08 13.29
CA LYS A 283 16.54 0.47 14.35
C LYS A 283 17.56 1.48 13.85
N ARG A 284 17.92 1.45 12.57
CA ARG A 284 18.87 2.41 11.98
C ARG A 284 18.18 3.70 11.58
N VAL A 285 16.98 3.61 11.05
CA VAL A 285 16.18 4.76 10.59
C VAL A 285 15.64 5.57 11.77
N ASN A 286 15.34 4.92 12.90
CA ASN A 286 14.77 5.58 14.09
C ASN A 286 15.80 5.88 15.21
N LYS A 287 17.11 5.95 14.87
CA LYS A 287 18.18 6.46 15.71
C LYS A 287 18.58 7.87 15.30
#